data_6f04868bbee1c65493b4d09375378ca9
#
_entry.id   6f04868bbee1c65493b4d09375378ca9
#
_cell.length_a   1.000
_cell.length_b   1.000
_cell.length_c   1.000
_cell.angle_alpha   90.00
_cell.angle_beta   90.00
_cell.angle_gamma   90.00
#
_symmetry.space_group_name_H-M   'P 1'
#
loop_
_entity.id
_entity.type
_entity.pdbx_description
1 polymer ?
#
loop_
_entity_poly.entity_id
_entity_poly.type
_entity_poly.pdbx_seq_one_letter_code
_entity_poly.pdbx_strand_id
1 'polypeptide(L)'
;APHAILRAVLASFVIGGAILVFSILSVPHLDDPKIAAGDGGLQYIVESVMWGPMAKVFLVCIVVAVSVCALAVHTAAIRLAFAMARDNALPFGEHLASVNQSTQAPVVPAVVIGVIASLILVVNVGQPKIFTVLTSIAVIMIYLAYLMVTAPMLKRRLQGQWPPPDLEEGGYFCMGRWGLWVNLAAVLWGVGMALNLAWPREAVYG
;
A
#
# COMPACT_ATOMS: atom_id res chain seq x y z
N ALA A 1 -7.56 15.98 -11.83
CA ALA A 1 -7.16 14.98 -10.81
C ALA A 1 -6.63 13.66 -11.39
N PRO A 2 -7.27 12.93 -12.35
CA PRO A 2 -6.83 11.60 -12.77
C PRO A 2 -5.44 11.56 -13.40
N HIS A 3 -5.07 12.56 -14.20
CA HIS A 3 -3.73 12.65 -14.78
C HIS A 3 -2.63 12.85 -13.72
N ALA A 4 -2.94 13.51 -12.61
CA ALA A 4 -1.99 13.66 -11.51
C ALA A 4 -1.71 12.31 -10.82
N ILE A 5 -2.75 11.51 -10.61
CA ILE A 5 -2.64 10.17 -10.03
C ILE A 5 -1.81 9.26 -10.95
N LEU A 6 -2.10 9.25 -12.25
CA LEU A 6 -1.33 8.45 -13.22
C LEU A 6 0.14 8.85 -13.26
N ARG A 7 0.44 10.17 -13.27
CA ARG A 7 1.82 10.67 -13.24
C ARG A 7 2.53 10.30 -11.95
N ALA A 8 1.85 10.38 -10.81
CA ALA A 8 2.42 10.00 -9.52
C ALA A 8 2.75 8.49 -9.48
N VAL A 9 1.83 7.64 -9.93
CA VAL A 9 2.05 6.18 -9.99
C VAL A 9 3.20 5.85 -10.94
N LEU A 10 3.23 6.46 -12.13
CA LEU A 10 4.30 6.23 -13.10
C LEU A 10 5.66 6.71 -12.57
N ALA A 11 5.71 7.89 -11.95
CA ALA A 11 6.95 8.41 -11.35
C ALA A 11 7.43 7.49 -10.21
N SER A 12 6.54 7.04 -9.34
CA SER A 12 6.88 6.10 -8.26
C SER A 12 7.38 4.76 -8.81
N PHE A 13 6.78 4.25 -9.89
CA PHE A 13 7.22 3.02 -10.55
C PHE A 13 8.62 3.16 -11.14
N VAL A 14 8.88 4.25 -11.86
CA VAL A 14 10.20 4.50 -12.49
C VAL A 14 11.28 4.69 -11.44
N ILE A 15 11.02 5.55 -10.44
CA ILE A 15 12.01 5.84 -9.38
C ILE A 15 12.23 4.60 -8.51
N GLY A 16 11.17 3.94 -8.07
CA GLY A 16 11.27 2.72 -7.26
C GLY A 16 11.95 1.57 -8.02
N GLY A 17 11.60 1.39 -9.30
CA GLY A 17 12.26 0.42 -10.17
C GLY A 17 13.75 0.72 -10.36
N ALA A 18 14.11 1.98 -10.57
CA ALA A 18 15.51 2.39 -10.67
C ALA A 18 16.28 2.09 -9.37
N ILE A 19 15.72 2.44 -8.21
CA ILE A 19 16.33 2.14 -6.91
C ILE A 19 16.57 0.64 -6.75
N LEU A 20 15.58 -0.20 -7.07
CA LEU A 20 15.71 -1.66 -6.98
C LEU A 20 16.80 -2.18 -7.92
N VAL A 21 16.80 -1.77 -9.19
CA VAL A 21 17.80 -2.20 -10.17
C VAL A 21 19.20 -1.78 -9.75
N PHE A 22 19.39 -0.51 -9.36
CA PHE A 22 20.70 -0.04 -8.90
C PHE A 22 21.14 -0.73 -7.61
N SER A 23 20.23 -1.02 -6.68
CA SER A 23 20.56 -1.79 -5.47
C SER A 23 21.06 -3.19 -5.82
N ILE A 24 20.38 -3.90 -6.71
CA ILE A 24 20.78 -5.25 -7.15
C ILE A 24 22.13 -5.21 -7.87
N LEU A 25 22.32 -4.25 -8.77
CA LEU A 25 23.58 -4.09 -9.52
C LEU A 25 24.77 -3.69 -8.63
N SER A 26 24.51 -3.07 -7.49
CA SER A 26 25.55 -2.64 -6.53
C SER A 26 26.03 -3.77 -5.63
N VAL A 27 25.34 -4.91 -5.58
CA VAL A 27 25.71 -6.06 -4.75
C VAL A 27 26.89 -6.79 -5.35
N PRO A 28 28.03 -6.96 -4.63
CA PRO A 28 29.19 -7.67 -5.16
C PRO A 28 28.95 -9.17 -5.36
N HIS A 29 28.16 -9.79 -4.49
CA HIS A 29 27.85 -11.22 -4.51
C HIS A 29 26.37 -11.44 -4.21
N LEU A 30 25.58 -11.78 -5.23
CA LEU A 30 24.12 -12.04 -5.09
C LEU A 30 23.82 -13.29 -4.27
N ASP A 31 24.79 -14.21 -4.15
CA ASP A 31 24.65 -15.47 -3.41
C ASP A 31 24.93 -15.32 -1.90
N ASP A 32 25.21 -14.10 -1.41
CA ASP A 32 25.46 -13.88 0.02
C ASP A 32 24.18 -14.11 0.84
N PRO A 33 24.14 -15.11 1.73
CA PRO A 33 22.98 -15.42 2.55
C PRO A 33 22.55 -14.26 3.45
N LYS A 34 23.41 -13.29 3.71
CA LYS A 34 23.08 -12.08 4.49
C LYS A 34 22.10 -11.16 3.75
N ILE A 35 22.03 -11.22 2.42
CA ILE A 35 21.07 -10.43 1.65
C ILE A 35 19.64 -10.90 1.88
N ALA A 36 19.46 -12.23 2.01
CA ALA A 36 18.17 -12.86 2.26
C ALA A 36 17.82 -12.96 3.76
N ALA A 37 18.77 -12.70 4.64
CA ALA A 37 18.55 -12.72 6.08
C ALA A 37 17.64 -11.57 6.52
N GLY A 38 16.80 -11.80 7.52
CA GLY A 38 15.89 -10.78 8.04
C GLY A 38 16.56 -9.49 8.54
N ASP A 39 17.83 -9.59 8.92
CA ASP A 39 18.66 -8.47 9.39
C ASP A 39 19.50 -7.83 8.27
N GLY A 40 19.36 -8.29 7.02
CA GLY A 40 20.17 -7.85 5.89
C GLY A 40 19.40 -6.91 4.95
N GLY A 41 19.14 -7.39 3.76
CA GLY A 41 18.40 -6.65 2.73
C GLY A 41 19.07 -5.34 2.33
N LEU A 42 18.27 -4.29 2.15
CA LEU A 42 18.73 -2.99 1.67
C LEU A 42 19.75 -2.34 2.64
N GLN A 43 19.60 -2.52 3.95
CA GLN A 43 20.53 -1.98 4.93
C GLN A 43 21.92 -2.57 4.74
N TYR A 44 22.01 -3.90 4.63
CA TYR A 44 23.29 -4.59 4.38
C TYR A 44 23.95 -4.15 3.08
N ILE A 45 23.17 -4.00 2.01
CA ILE A 45 23.66 -3.51 0.72
C ILE A 45 24.25 -2.10 0.87
N VAL A 46 23.54 -1.20 1.52
CA VAL A 46 24.00 0.18 1.73
C VAL A 46 25.27 0.22 2.55
N GLU A 47 25.36 -0.56 3.64
CA GLU A 47 26.55 -0.62 4.50
C GLU A 47 27.74 -1.27 3.81
N SER A 48 27.52 -2.24 2.91
CA SER A 48 28.59 -2.93 2.18
C SER A 48 29.18 -2.11 1.02
N VAL A 49 28.40 -1.23 0.42
CA VAL A 49 28.79 -0.48 -0.78
C VAL A 49 29.19 0.96 -0.47
N MET A 50 28.59 1.57 0.54
CA MET A 50 28.82 2.98 0.87
C MET A 50 29.84 3.14 2.00
N TRP A 51 30.66 4.19 1.90
CA TRP A 51 31.54 4.58 2.98
C TRP A 51 30.76 4.91 4.26
N GLY A 52 31.22 4.46 5.43
CA GLY A 52 30.49 4.41 6.70
C GLY A 52 29.69 5.66 7.08
N PRO A 53 30.25 6.90 7.06
CA PRO A 53 29.46 8.11 7.32
C PRO A 53 28.34 8.34 6.32
N MET A 54 28.56 8.05 5.03
CA MET A 54 27.58 8.25 3.98
C MET A 54 26.46 7.22 4.05
N ALA A 55 26.77 5.99 4.40
CA ALA A 55 25.78 4.94 4.66
C ALA A 55 24.85 5.35 5.81
N LYS A 56 25.37 5.89 6.91
CA LYS A 56 24.57 6.36 8.05
C LYS A 56 23.62 7.49 7.64
N VAL A 57 24.09 8.49 6.89
CA VAL A 57 23.24 9.59 6.41
C VAL A 57 22.12 9.03 5.52
N PHE A 58 22.45 8.12 4.61
CA PHE A 58 21.47 7.51 3.73
C PHE A 58 20.42 6.70 4.49
N LEU A 59 20.83 5.92 5.50
CA LEU A 59 19.91 5.17 6.36
C LEU A 59 18.99 6.11 7.17
N VAL A 60 19.49 7.23 7.66
CA VAL A 60 18.67 8.25 8.32
C VAL A 60 17.63 8.82 7.35
N CYS A 61 18.02 9.12 6.11
CA CYS A 61 17.06 9.55 5.08
C CYS A 61 15.97 8.50 4.82
N ILE A 62 16.33 7.23 4.79
CA ILE A 62 15.35 6.12 4.65
C ILE A 62 14.38 6.12 5.84
N VAL A 63 14.88 6.23 7.07
CA VAL A 63 14.04 6.26 8.28
C VAL A 63 13.05 7.43 8.24
N VAL A 64 13.52 8.61 7.84
CA VAL A 64 12.66 9.79 7.67
C VAL A 64 11.61 9.54 6.59
N ALA A 65 11.99 9.00 5.43
CA ALA A 65 11.07 8.70 4.34
C ALA A 65 10.00 7.68 4.75
N VAL A 66 10.38 6.61 5.45
CA VAL A 66 9.45 5.61 5.98
C VAL A 66 8.50 6.23 7.01
N SER A 67 9.00 7.10 7.88
CA SER A 67 8.18 7.81 8.88
C SER A 67 7.13 8.71 8.22
N VAL A 68 7.52 9.46 7.19
CA VAL A 68 6.58 10.29 6.41
C VAL A 68 5.52 9.43 5.71
N CYS A 69 5.94 8.31 5.13
CA CYS A 69 5.02 7.35 4.52
C CYS A 69 4.03 6.77 5.55
N ALA A 70 4.51 6.39 6.73
CA ALA A 70 3.67 5.88 7.82
C ALA A 70 2.62 6.92 8.26
N LEU A 71 3.02 8.19 8.39
CA LEU A 71 2.09 9.28 8.71
C LEU A 71 1.03 9.49 7.62
N ALA A 72 1.42 9.39 6.35
CA ALA A 72 0.47 9.51 5.24
C ALA A 72 -0.56 8.37 5.24
N VAL A 73 -0.11 7.12 5.42
CA VAL A 73 -0.99 5.94 5.53
C VAL A 73 -1.91 6.06 6.75
N HIS A 74 -1.37 6.47 7.90
CA HIS A 74 -2.14 6.67 9.12
C HIS A 74 -3.24 7.73 8.91
N THR A 75 -2.91 8.84 8.28
CA THR A 75 -3.88 9.90 7.95
C THR A 75 -4.98 9.38 7.01
N ALA A 76 -4.64 8.58 6.01
CA ALA A 76 -5.62 7.96 5.12
C ALA A 76 -6.55 7.01 5.87
N ALA A 77 -6.01 6.19 6.77
CA ALA A 77 -6.78 5.28 7.61
C ALA A 77 -7.75 6.02 8.54
N ILE A 78 -7.32 7.12 9.15
CA ILE A 78 -8.18 7.96 10.01
C ILE A 78 -9.36 8.52 9.21
N ARG A 79 -9.09 9.06 8.00
CA ARG A 79 -10.14 9.62 7.14
C ARG A 79 -11.14 8.55 6.69
N LEU A 80 -10.65 7.37 6.36
CA LEU A 80 -11.49 6.24 5.98
C LEU A 80 -12.37 5.79 7.14
N ALA A 81 -11.77 5.57 8.33
CA ALA A 81 -12.50 5.17 9.52
C ALA A 81 -13.56 6.20 9.92
N PHE A 82 -13.21 7.49 9.85
CA PHE A 82 -14.16 8.57 10.11
C PHE A 82 -15.34 8.57 9.11
N ALA A 83 -15.07 8.40 7.81
CA ALA A 83 -16.12 8.33 6.80
C ALA A 83 -17.04 7.12 7.01
N MET A 84 -16.47 5.95 7.26
CA MET A 84 -17.24 4.73 7.54
C MET A 84 -18.07 4.85 8.83
N ALA A 85 -17.53 5.48 9.86
CA ALA A 85 -18.24 5.74 11.12
C ALA A 85 -19.42 6.69 10.92
N ARG A 86 -19.24 7.75 10.14
CA ARG A 86 -20.30 8.70 9.79
C ARG A 86 -21.44 8.05 9.01
N ASP A 87 -21.09 7.09 8.14
CA ASP A 87 -22.06 6.35 7.33
C ASP A 87 -22.68 5.14 8.10
N ASN A 88 -22.46 5.05 9.44
CA ASN A 88 -22.92 3.96 10.30
C ASN A 88 -22.47 2.57 9.85
N ALA A 89 -21.35 2.47 9.13
CA ALA A 89 -20.77 1.22 8.66
C ALA A 89 -19.83 0.56 9.71
N LEU A 90 -19.52 1.25 10.80
CA LEU A 90 -18.68 0.75 11.89
C LEU A 90 -19.43 0.68 13.22
N PRO A 91 -19.13 -0.32 14.06
CA PRO A 91 -19.61 -0.33 15.44
C PRO A 91 -19.06 0.90 16.19
N PHE A 92 -19.87 1.46 17.09
CA PHE A 92 -19.54 2.70 17.82
C PHE A 92 -19.36 3.93 16.91
N GLY A 93 -20.07 3.97 15.75
CA GLY A 93 -19.95 5.01 14.75
C GLY A 93 -20.11 6.43 15.30
N GLU A 94 -21.05 6.67 16.23
CA GLU A 94 -21.27 7.98 16.84
C GLU A 94 -20.02 8.54 17.55
N HIS A 95 -19.27 7.69 18.24
CA HIS A 95 -18.04 8.10 18.95
C HIS A 95 -16.87 8.31 17.96
N LEU A 96 -16.74 7.42 16.97
CA LEU A 96 -15.71 7.50 15.95
C LEU A 96 -15.95 8.64 14.94
N ALA A 97 -17.21 9.05 14.73
CA ALA A 97 -17.58 10.19 13.91
C ALA A 97 -17.49 11.54 14.64
N SER A 98 -17.07 11.55 15.92
CA SER A 98 -16.94 12.77 16.67
C SER A 98 -15.74 13.61 16.20
N VAL A 99 -15.98 14.91 16.03
CA VAL A 99 -14.94 15.89 15.67
C VAL A 99 -14.67 16.76 16.88
N ASN A 100 -13.41 16.90 17.26
CA ASN A 100 -13.03 17.79 18.34
C ASN A 100 -13.23 19.26 17.89
N GLN A 101 -14.02 20.02 18.66
CA GLN A 101 -14.37 21.40 18.30
C GLN A 101 -13.16 22.35 18.28
N SER A 102 -12.14 22.08 19.09
CA SER A 102 -10.93 22.93 19.17
C SER A 102 -9.96 22.71 18.01
N THR A 103 -9.79 21.44 17.59
CA THR A 103 -8.82 21.08 16.53
C THR A 103 -9.47 20.83 15.18
N GLN A 104 -10.80 20.74 15.14
CA GLN A 104 -11.60 20.37 13.96
C GLN A 104 -11.10 19.10 13.28
N ALA A 105 -10.52 18.19 14.07
CA ALA A 105 -9.94 16.94 13.62
C ALA A 105 -10.64 15.74 14.28
N PRO A 106 -10.73 14.59 13.60
CA PRO A 106 -11.27 13.35 14.16
C PRO A 106 -10.23 12.68 15.08
N VAL A 107 -10.11 13.17 16.31
CA VAL A 107 -9.10 12.71 17.28
C VAL A 107 -9.38 11.28 17.75
N VAL A 108 -10.63 10.90 17.94
CA VAL A 108 -11.01 9.57 18.44
C VAL A 108 -10.54 8.47 17.48
N PRO A 109 -10.86 8.49 16.17
CA PRO A 109 -10.33 7.48 15.26
C PRO A 109 -8.81 7.53 15.11
N ALA A 110 -8.18 8.70 15.26
CA ALA A 110 -6.72 8.81 15.23
C ALA A 110 -6.06 8.04 16.37
N VAL A 111 -6.58 8.21 17.59
CA VAL A 111 -6.08 7.51 18.79
C VAL A 111 -6.34 6.01 18.67
N VAL A 112 -7.56 5.60 18.30
CA VAL A 112 -7.93 4.19 18.18
C VAL A 112 -7.02 3.47 17.17
N ILE A 113 -6.85 4.02 15.98
CA ILE A 113 -5.97 3.44 14.95
C ILE A 113 -4.53 3.42 15.41
N GLY A 114 -4.05 4.50 16.05
CA GLY A 114 -2.70 4.57 16.60
C GLY A 114 -2.43 3.52 17.67
N VAL A 115 -3.37 3.30 18.58
CA VAL A 115 -3.27 2.26 19.61
C VAL A 115 -3.25 0.86 18.99
N ILE A 116 -4.15 0.57 18.05
CA ILE A 116 -4.18 -0.73 17.36
C ILE A 116 -2.86 -0.97 16.62
N ALA A 117 -2.36 0.02 15.88
CA ALA A 117 -1.08 -0.09 15.18
C ALA A 117 0.09 -0.32 16.13
N SER A 118 0.11 0.38 17.26
CA SER A 118 1.15 0.21 18.29
C SER A 118 1.11 -1.18 18.93
N LEU A 119 -0.08 -1.70 19.23
CA LEU A 119 -0.24 -3.05 19.78
C LEU A 119 0.26 -4.11 18.81
N ILE A 120 -0.07 -3.98 17.51
CA ILE A 120 0.43 -4.87 16.45
C ILE A 120 1.96 -4.83 16.40
N LEU A 121 2.55 -3.63 16.48
CA LEU A 121 4.00 -3.46 16.50
C LEU A 121 4.66 -4.13 17.71
N VAL A 122 4.10 -3.97 18.89
CA VAL A 122 4.63 -4.61 20.13
C VAL A 122 4.62 -6.13 20.01
N VAL A 123 3.54 -6.71 19.50
CA VAL A 123 3.46 -8.17 19.26
C VAL A 123 4.53 -8.62 18.27
N ASN A 124 4.87 -7.79 17.29
CA ASN A 124 5.84 -8.11 16.26
C ASN A 124 7.31 -8.07 16.74
N VAL A 125 7.63 -7.30 17.78
CA VAL A 125 9.01 -7.17 18.30
C VAL A 125 9.63 -8.53 18.71
N GLY A 126 8.79 -9.46 19.16
CA GLY A 126 9.26 -10.79 19.58
C GLY A 126 9.31 -11.87 18.50
N GLN A 127 8.71 -11.65 17.33
CA GLN A 127 8.53 -12.67 16.30
C GLN A 127 8.54 -12.10 14.87
N PRO A 128 9.69 -12.13 14.18
CA PRO A 128 9.82 -11.58 12.81
C PRO A 128 8.85 -12.20 11.78
N LYS A 129 8.44 -13.44 11.97
CA LYS A 129 7.48 -14.13 11.10
C LYS A 129 6.09 -13.44 11.10
N ILE A 130 5.69 -12.84 12.22
CA ILE A 130 4.39 -12.15 12.34
C ILE A 130 4.35 -10.94 11.39
N PHE A 131 5.47 -10.22 11.22
CA PHE A 131 5.54 -9.09 10.30
C PHE A 131 5.23 -9.50 8.85
N THR A 132 5.82 -10.61 8.40
CA THR A 132 5.60 -11.13 7.04
C THR A 132 4.13 -11.52 6.83
N VAL A 133 3.53 -12.19 7.81
CA VAL A 133 2.12 -12.60 7.75
C VAL A 133 1.20 -11.37 7.72
N LEU A 134 1.42 -10.41 8.61
CA LEU A 134 0.61 -9.18 8.68
C LEU A 134 0.71 -8.36 7.39
N THR A 135 1.92 -8.24 6.84
CA THR A 135 2.14 -7.54 5.57
C THR A 135 1.42 -8.25 4.42
N SER A 136 1.49 -9.57 4.37
CA SER A 136 0.79 -10.36 3.34
C SER A 136 -0.73 -10.19 3.45
N ILE A 137 -1.29 -10.24 4.65
CA ILE A 137 -2.73 -10.01 4.89
C ILE A 137 -3.11 -8.59 4.46
N ALA A 138 -2.33 -7.58 4.83
CA ALA A 138 -2.60 -6.20 4.45
C ALA A 138 -2.63 -6.02 2.91
N VAL A 139 -1.67 -6.61 2.21
CA VAL A 139 -1.62 -6.57 0.74
C VAL A 139 -2.81 -7.30 0.12
N ILE A 140 -3.18 -8.47 0.63
CA ILE A 140 -4.39 -9.21 0.17
C ILE A 140 -5.64 -8.35 0.34
N MET A 141 -5.82 -7.69 1.50
CA MET A 141 -6.98 -6.83 1.76
C MET A 141 -7.04 -5.65 0.78
N ILE A 142 -5.90 -5.06 0.42
CA ILE A 142 -5.82 -4.00 -0.59
C ILE A 142 -6.26 -4.53 -1.96
N TYR A 143 -5.75 -5.69 -2.39
CA TYR A 143 -6.18 -6.28 -3.67
C TYR A 143 -7.67 -6.61 -3.68
N LEU A 144 -8.23 -7.15 -2.60
CA LEU A 144 -9.66 -7.41 -2.48
C LEU A 144 -10.48 -6.12 -2.58
N ALA A 145 -10.06 -5.05 -1.90
CA ALA A 145 -10.74 -3.76 -1.97
C ALA A 145 -10.75 -3.20 -3.41
N TYR A 146 -9.63 -3.28 -4.12
CA TYR A 146 -9.60 -2.89 -5.54
C TYR A 146 -10.44 -3.80 -6.43
N LEU A 147 -10.47 -5.11 -6.18
CA LEU A 147 -11.29 -6.06 -6.93
C LEU A 147 -12.78 -5.80 -6.74
N MET A 148 -13.22 -5.38 -5.54
CA MET A 148 -14.62 -5.02 -5.29
C MET A 148 -15.09 -3.82 -6.13
N VAL A 149 -14.18 -3.01 -6.64
CA VAL A 149 -14.49 -1.89 -7.55
C VAL A 149 -14.29 -2.30 -9.01
N THR A 150 -13.15 -2.93 -9.33
CA THR A 150 -12.76 -3.22 -10.72
C THR A 150 -13.57 -4.35 -11.33
N ALA A 151 -13.96 -5.37 -10.57
CA ALA A 151 -14.75 -6.50 -11.10
C ALA A 151 -16.19 -6.11 -11.46
N PRO A 152 -16.97 -5.37 -10.63
CA PRO A 152 -18.26 -4.85 -11.04
C PRO A 152 -18.17 -3.89 -12.23
N MET A 153 -17.11 -3.07 -12.29
CA MET A 153 -16.88 -2.18 -13.43
C MET A 153 -16.62 -2.96 -14.71
N LEU A 154 -15.86 -4.06 -14.65
CA LEU A 154 -15.65 -4.97 -15.79
C LEU A 154 -16.98 -5.56 -16.27
N LYS A 155 -17.82 -6.03 -15.34
CA LYS A 155 -19.15 -6.57 -15.67
C LYS A 155 -20.00 -5.52 -16.41
N ARG A 156 -20.05 -4.29 -15.93
CA ARG A 156 -20.80 -3.20 -16.60
C ARG A 156 -20.22 -2.87 -17.97
N ARG A 157 -18.91 -2.91 -18.16
CA ARG A 157 -18.29 -2.72 -19.48
C ARG A 157 -18.65 -3.81 -20.46
N LEU A 158 -18.65 -5.07 -20.03
CA LEU A 158 -19.07 -6.20 -20.86
C LEU A 158 -20.55 -6.13 -21.25
N GLN A 159 -21.39 -5.51 -20.42
CA GLN A 159 -22.80 -5.27 -20.68
C GLN A 159 -23.05 -4.00 -21.53
N GLY A 160 -22.02 -3.28 -21.96
CA GLY A 160 -22.13 -2.03 -22.69
C GLY A 160 -22.72 -0.85 -21.88
N GLN A 161 -22.76 -0.97 -20.54
CA GLN A 161 -23.32 0.03 -19.63
C GLN A 161 -22.26 0.99 -19.05
N TRP A 162 -21.02 0.87 -19.47
CA TRP A 162 -19.91 1.70 -19.01
C TRP A 162 -18.99 2.11 -20.16
N PRO A 163 -18.58 3.37 -20.30
CA PRO A 163 -18.93 4.50 -19.42
C PRO A 163 -20.37 4.95 -19.59
N PRO A 164 -21.02 5.48 -18.55
CA PRO A 164 -22.32 6.11 -18.70
C PRO A 164 -22.21 7.43 -19.50
N PRO A 165 -23.24 7.82 -20.27
CA PRO A 165 -23.18 8.98 -21.15
C PRO A 165 -22.79 10.29 -20.44
N ASP A 166 -23.28 10.48 -19.23
CA ASP A 166 -23.03 11.68 -18.41
C ASP A 166 -21.52 11.87 -18.08
N LEU A 167 -20.75 10.80 -18.06
CA LEU A 167 -19.30 10.86 -17.82
C LEU A 167 -18.52 11.30 -19.07
N GLU A 168 -18.99 10.96 -20.25
CA GLU A 168 -18.37 11.39 -21.51
C GLU A 168 -18.66 12.87 -21.77
N GLU A 169 -19.89 13.31 -21.55
CA GLU A 169 -20.31 14.72 -21.72
C GLU A 169 -19.69 15.65 -20.67
N GLY A 170 -19.48 15.15 -19.44
CA GLY A 170 -18.87 15.91 -18.33
C GLY A 170 -17.37 16.14 -18.41
N GLY A 171 -16.68 15.68 -19.47
CA GLY A 171 -15.23 15.85 -19.64
C GLY A 171 -14.40 15.08 -18.61
N TYR A 172 -14.95 14.03 -18.01
CA TYR A 172 -14.23 13.16 -17.11
C TYR A 172 -13.25 12.25 -17.85
N PHE A 173 -12.27 11.74 -17.12
CA PHE A 173 -11.26 10.85 -17.69
C PHE A 173 -11.86 9.51 -18.10
N CYS A 174 -11.87 9.24 -19.40
CA CYS A 174 -12.32 7.98 -19.98
C CYS A 174 -11.17 7.35 -20.80
N MET A 175 -10.93 6.06 -20.61
CA MET A 175 -9.88 5.30 -21.33
C MET A 175 -10.36 4.82 -22.72
N GLY A 176 -11.56 5.19 -23.15
CA GLY A 176 -12.13 4.79 -24.43
C GLY A 176 -12.06 3.26 -24.65
N ARG A 177 -11.68 2.85 -25.86
CA ARG A 177 -11.55 1.42 -26.25
C ARG A 177 -10.53 0.61 -25.44
N TRP A 178 -9.53 1.25 -24.87
CA TRP A 178 -8.52 0.59 -24.02
C TRP A 178 -9.03 0.25 -22.62
N GLY A 179 -10.10 0.91 -22.19
CA GLY A 179 -10.63 0.73 -20.84
C GLY A 179 -11.07 -0.69 -20.51
N LEU A 180 -11.56 -1.46 -21.50
CA LEU A 180 -11.92 -2.86 -21.31
C LEU A 180 -10.69 -3.73 -21.03
N TRP A 181 -9.66 -3.59 -21.85
CA TRP A 181 -8.43 -4.38 -21.73
C TRP A 181 -7.67 -4.08 -20.46
N VAL A 182 -7.56 -2.81 -20.10
CA VAL A 182 -6.91 -2.38 -18.85
C VAL A 182 -7.68 -2.90 -17.63
N ASN A 183 -9.03 -2.83 -17.66
CA ASN A 183 -9.83 -3.34 -16.57
C ASN A 183 -9.77 -4.87 -16.46
N LEU A 184 -9.78 -5.58 -17.58
CA LEU A 184 -9.58 -7.04 -17.60
C LEU A 184 -8.21 -7.42 -17.03
N ALA A 185 -7.15 -6.74 -17.47
CA ALA A 185 -5.80 -6.97 -16.95
C ALA A 185 -5.72 -6.68 -15.44
N ALA A 186 -6.36 -5.60 -14.97
CA ALA A 186 -6.40 -5.25 -13.56
C ALA A 186 -7.13 -6.32 -12.70
N VAL A 187 -8.24 -6.86 -13.19
CA VAL A 187 -8.98 -7.93 -12.49
C VAL A 187 -8.17 -9.23 -12.47
N LEU A 188 -7.60 -9.63 -13.60
CA LEU A 188 -6.77 -10.85 -13.69
C LEU A 188 -5.54 -10.74 -12.78
N TRP A 189 -4.87 -9.60 -12.80
CA TRP A 189 -3.74 -9.32 -11.92
C TRP A 189 -4.14 -9.34 -10.45
N GLY A 190 -5.22 -8.65 -10.09
CA GLY A 190 -5.71 -8.58 -8.71
C GLY A 190 -6.08 -9.96 -8.15
N VAL A 191 -6.80 -10.77 -8.92
CA VAL A 191 -7.13 -12.15 -8.54
C VAL A 191 -5.87 -13.00 -8.46
N GLY A 192 -4.98 -12.93 -9.46
CA GLY A 192 -3.72 -13.68 -9.47
C GLY A 192 -2.84 -13.36 -8.27
N MET A 193 -2.69 -12.08 -7.91
CA MET A 193 -1.89 -11.67 -6.76
C MET A 193 -2.54 -12.04 -5.43
N ALA A 194 -3.85 -11.89 -5.29
CA ALA A 194 -4.57 -12.31 -4.10
C ALA A 194 -4.42 -13.82 -3.86
N LEU A 195 -4.59 -14.64 -4.89
CA LEU A 195 -4.38 -16.09 -4.82
C LEU A 195 -2.92 -16.45 -4.54
N ASN A 196 -1.98 -15.77 -5.20
CA ASN A 196 -0.55 -15.99 -5.01
C ASN A 196 -0.12 -15.72 -3.56
N LEU A 197 -0.60 -14.65 -2.95
CA LEU A 197 -0.28 -14.29 -1.57
C LEU A 197 -1.04 -15.15 -0.54
N ALA A 198 -2.25 -15.59 -0.87
CA ALA A 198 -3.03 -16.47 -0.02
C ALA A 198 -2.56 -17.94 -0.07
N TRP A 199 -1.74 -18.30 -1.08
CA TRP A 199 -1.25 -19.66 -1.22
C TRP A 199 -0.25 -20.00 -0.11
N PRO A 200 -0.48 -21.09 0.66
CA PRO A 200 0.43 -21.49 1.72
C PRO A 200 1.79 -21.88 1.14
N ARG A 201 2.83 -21.17 1.56
CA ARG A 201 4.21 -21.43 1.19
C ARG A 201 5.01 -21.72 2.45
N GLU A 202 5.60 -22.88 2.56
CA GLU A 202 6.48 -23.26 3.68
C GLU A 202 7.65 -22.28 3.85
N ALA A 203 8.18 -21.76 2.74
CA ALA A 203 9.26 -20.78 2.74
C ALA A 203 8.89 -19.42 3.36
N VAL A 204 7.59 -19.08 3.43
CA VAL A 204 7.10 -17.77 3.93
C VAL A 204 6.41 -17.91 5.29
N TYR A 205 5.65 -18.97 5.48
CA TYR A 205 4.83 -19.16 6.68
C TYR A 205 5.41 -20.23 7.63
N GLY A 206 6.42 -20.99 7.19
CA GLY A 206 7.23 -21.94 7.97
C GLY A 206 6.52 -23.19 8.38
#